data_81acf9bd07503677ff226f42a9e0ba8d
#
_entry.id   81acf9bd07503677ff226f42a9e0ba8d
#
_cell.length_a   1.000
_cell.length_b   1.000
_cell.length_c   1.000
_cell.angle_alpha   90.00
_cell.angle_beta   90.00
_cell.angle_gamma   90.00
#
_symmetry.space_group_name_H-M   'P 1'
#
loop_
_entity.id
_entity.type
_entity.pdbx_description
1 polymer ?
#
loop_
_entity_poly.entity_id
_entity_poly.type
_entity_poly.pdbx_seq_one_letter_code
_entity_poly.pdbx_strand_id
1 'polypeptide(L)'
;MWDIFRERGNLVTVFNPREAELTPGTNHIVCEADQLRELSAVVVEIQDVGVRYFNYTKDVMQLMEMLALLGDEAPSLYIVDHLNPSGRVVEGTIPAVAGEMFVPKVAHRHGLTLGELVNLYASETGAKFPIHVISAMATDANRQLMPWTIAPASDIPGLFSSYLYSGGGLWNNTTLTPGIGTARPYEYIGAPFVKPLRPEELPQAHGALLRPCSFTPAAGRYAGERCFGFQIMLVPGEPYHSLLHTLHLMRWFREHYSAFEFEPAFWTKLADPVLEAYLKEEIGFDVVQEHMKLEEQKWIRKAKRYILYDDAPCRMKWFAIPKKCTIFAVQNC
;
A
#
# COMPACT_ATOMS: atom_id res chain seq x y z
N MET A 1 -13.93 -6.34 -16.35
CA MET A 1 -14.67 -5.08 -16.74
C MET A 1 -14.26 -4.57 -18.12
N TRP A 2 -12.99 -4.43 -18.44
CA TRP A 2 -12.49 -3.90 -19.72
C TRP A 2 -12.94 -4.70 -20.96
N ASP A 3 -13.16 -6.02 -20.88
CA ASP A 3 -13.72 -6.81 -21.97
C ASP A 3 -15.12 -6.33 -22.40
N ILE A 4 -15.96 -5.98 -21.43
CA ILE A 4 -17.30 -5.45 -21.68
C ILE A 4 -17.23 -4.11 -22.45
N PHE A 5 -16.29 -3.24 -22.08
CA PHE A 5 -16.10 -1.96 -22.78
C PHE A 5 -15.52 -2.16 -24.18
N ARG A 6 -14.59 -3.11 -24.34
CA ARG A 6 -14.03 -3.47 -25.64
C ARG A 6 -15.11 -3.99 -26.58
N GLU A 7 -15.93 -4.92 -26.12
CA GLU A 7 -17.03 -5.48 -26.90
C GLU A 7 -18.07 -4.45 -27.34
N ARG A 8 -18.30 -3.43 -26.49
CA ARG A 8 -19.23 -2.33 -26.81
C ARG A 8 -18.61 -1.19 -27.64
N GLY A 9 -17.34 -1.31 -28.00
CA GLY A 9 -16.61 -0.28 -28.78
C GLY A 9 -16.37 1.05 -28.05
N ASN A 10 -16.47 1.07 -26.72
CA ASN A 10 -16.29 2.26 -25.89
C ASN A 10 -14.89 2.41 -25.33
N LEU A 11 -14.06 1.37 -25.41
CA LEU A 11 -12.71 1.36 -24.88
C LEU A 11 -11.75 2.02 -25.88
N VAL A 12 -11.11 3.10 -25.46
CA VAL A 12 -10.10 3.81 -26.26
C VAL A 12 -8.71 3.28 -25.97
N THR A 13 -8.35 3.18 -24.69
CA THR A 13 -7.03 2.69 -24.26
C THR A 13 -7.10 2.07 -22.87
N VAL A 14 -6.13 1.23 -22.57
CA VAL A 14 -5.93 0.61 -21.24
C VAL A 14 -4.52 0.92 -20.78
N PHE A 15 -4.41 1.49 -19.59
CA PHE A 15 -3.13 1.65 -18.91
C PHE A 15 -3.01 0.53 -17.88
N ASN A 16 -1.97 -0.30 -18.02
CA ASN A 16 -1.71 -1.39 -17.10
C ASN A 16 -0.44 -1.08 -16.30
N PRO A 17 -0.55 -0.68 -15.01
CA PRO A 17 0.60 -0.39 -14.19
C PRO A 17 1.58 -1.55 -14.05
N ARG A 18 1.10 -2.81 -14.15
CA ARG A 18 1.95 -4.01 -14.08
C ARG A 18 2.86 -4.18 -15.29
N GLU A 19 2.43 -3.78 -16.47
CA GLU A 19 3.30 -3.83 -17.66
C GLU A 19 4.46 -2.85 -17.52
N ALA A 20 4.23 -1.70 -16.87
CA ALA A 20 5.27 -0.73 -16.57
C ALA A 20 6.31 -1.28 -15.56
N GLU A 21 5.90 -2.10 -14.59
CA GLU A 21 6.83 -2.74 -13.64
C GLU A 21 7.75 -3.78 -14.29
N LEU A 22 7.30 -4.41 -15.37
CA LEU A 22 8.11 -5.42 -16.11
C LEU A 22 9.17 -4.78 -17.00
N THR A 23 9.08 -3.47 -17.24
CA THR A 23 10.01 -2.75 -18.10
C THR A 23 10.89 -1.81 -17.27
N PRO A 24 12.16 -2.15 -16.99
CA PRO A 24 13.04 -1.29 -16.20
C PRO A 24 13.16 0.11 -16.79
N GLY A 25 12.90 1.14 -15.96
CA GLY A 25 13.07 2.55 -16.34
C GLY A 25 11.82 3.24 -16.88
N THR A 26 10.67 2.58 -16.93
CA THR A 26 9.38 3.23 -17.27
C THR A 26 8.68 3.78 -16.02
N ASN A 27 8.18 5.01 -16.11
CA ASN A 27 7.30 5.57 -15.09
C ASN A 27 5.93 4.87 -15.12
N HIS A 28 5.33 4.69 -13.95
CA HIS A 28 4.16 3.82 -13.75
C HIS A 28 2.89 4.22 -14.52
N ILE A 29 2.61 5.49 -14.71
CA ILE A 29 1.52 5.96 -15.59
C ILE A 29 2.14 6.85 -16.65
N VAL A 30 2.19 6.34 -17.88
CA VAL A 30 2.53 7.15 -19.04
C VAL A 30 1.24 7.46 -19.77
N CYS A 31 0.57 8.52 -19.35
CA CYS A 31 -0.57 9.09 -20.03
C CYS A 31 -0.28 10.56 -20.28
N GLU A 32 -0.34 10.96 -21.54
CA GLU A 32 -0.17 12.36 -21.92
C GLU A 32 -1.47 13.14 -21.65
N ALA A 33 -1.35 14.39 -21.20
CA ALA A 33 -2.52 15.23 -20.92
C ALA A 33 -3.47 15.36 -22.13
N ASP A 34 -2.93 15.39 -23.34
CA ASP A 34 -3.72 15.48 -24.57
C ASP A 34 -4.56 14.22 -24.83
N GLN A 35 -4.05 13.05 -24.46
CA GLN A 35 -4.83 11.80 -24.53
C GLN A 35 -6.02 11.82 -23.58
N LEU A 36 -5.86 12.42 -22.40
CA LEU A 36 -6.95 12.55 -21.43
C LEU A 36 -8.06 13.50 -21.90
N ARG A 37 -7.73 14.59 -22.61
CA ARG A 37 -8.71 15.53 -23.14
C ARG A 37 -9.70 14.91 -24.11
N GLU A 38 -9.28 13.90 -24.86
CA GLU A 38 -10.12 13.21 -25.84
C GLU A 38 -11.13 12.25 -25.21
N LEU A 39 -11.00 11.99 -23.90
CA LEU A 39 -11.81 11.02 -23.17
C LEU A 39 -13.04 11.67 -22.55
N SER A 40 -14.14 10.94 -22.49
CA SER A 40 -15.32 11.31 -21.70
C SER A 40 -15.21 10.85 -20.24
N ALA A 41 -14.45 9.78 -20.00
CA ALA A 41 -14.26 9.22 -18.67
C ALA A 41 -12.95 8.43 -18.57
N VAL A 42 -12.41 8.43 -17.35
CA VAL A 42 -11.33 7.53 -16.92
C VAL A 42 -11.89 6.62 -15.84
N VAL A 43 -11.70 5.31 -15.98
CA VAL A 43 -12.12 4.32 -15.00
C VAL A 43 -10.90 3.68 -14.37
N VAL A 44 -10.79 3.74 -13.05
CA VAL A 44 -9.74 3.12 -12.26
C VAL A 44 -10.29 1.89 -11.56
N GLU A 45 -9.66 0.73 -11.78
CA GLU A 45 -9.94 -0.51 -11.10
C GLU A 45 -8.63 -1.14 -10.63
N ILE A 46 -8.27 -0.89 -9.39
CA ILE A 46 -7.10 -1.47 -8.71
C ILE A 46 -7.47 -1.96 -7.32
N GLN A 47 -6.76 -2.96 -6.82
CA GLN A 47 -6.86 -3.37 -5.43
C GLN A 47 -5.79 -2.62 -4.62
N ASP A 48 -6.21 -1.62 -3.86
CA ASP A 48 -5.35 -0.94 -2.89
C ASP A 48 -5.12 -1.82 -1.66
N VAL A 49 -3.98 -1.65 -0.99
CA VAL A 49 -3.61 -2.38 0.24
C VAL A 49 -3.66 -1.49 1.49
N GLY A 50 -4.10 -0.26 1.35
CA GLY A 50 -4.27 0.68 2.46
C GLY A 50 -2.96 1.28 2.98
N VAL A 51 -1.89 1.31 2.19
CA VAL A 51 -0.56 1.78 2.60
C VAL A 51 -0.08 2.92 1.70
N ARG A 52 0.33 4.05 2.30
CA ARG A 52 0.66 5.29 1.59
C ARG A 52 1.75 5.17 0.52
N TYR A 53 2.64 4.19 0.61
CA TYR A 53 3.71 3.96 -0.36
C TYR A 53 3.43 2.76 -1.30
N PHE A 54 2.17 2.36 -1.42
CA PHE A 54 1.75 1.42 -2.45
C PHE A 54 1.72 2.14 -3.80
N ASN A 55 2.52 1.66 -4.77
CA ASN A 55 2.78 2.38 -6.01
C ASN A 55 1.49 2.70 -6.80
N TYR A 56 0.60 1.75 -6.95
CA TYR A 56 -0.62 1.96 -7.76
C TYR A 56 -1.54 3.05 -7.19
N THR A 57 -1.63 3.16 -5.87
CA THR A 57 -2.39 4.25 -5.22
C THR A 57 -1.72 5.59 -5.47
N LYS A 58 -0.39 5.65 -5.44
CA LYS A 58 0.36 6.86 -5.80
C LYS A 58 0.10 7.26 -7.26
N ASP A 59 0.09 6.29 -8.18
CA ASP A 59 -0.20 6.52 -9.60
C ASP A 59 -1.59 7.13 -9.80
N VAL A 60 -2.59 6.68 -9.03
CA VAL A 60 -3.94 7.29 -9.05
C VAL A 60 -3.91 8.74 -8.60
N MET A 61 -3.11 9.09 -7.58
CA MET A 61 -2.98 10.48 -7.14
C MET A 61 -2.30 11.35 -8.20
N GLN A 62 -1.28 10.84 -8.89
CA GLN A 62 -0.65 11.52 -10.01
C GLN A 62 -1.63 11.73 -11.17
N LEU A 63 -2.46 10.73 -11.48
CA LEU A 63 -3.55 10.88 -12.46
C LEU A 63 -4.51 12.00 -12.07
N MET A 64 -4.89 12.08 -10.78
CA MET A 64 -5.77 13.16 -10.30
C MET A 64 -5.12 14.55 -10.43
N GLU A 65 -3.82 14.66 -10.22
CA GLU A 65 -3.07 15.90 -10.46
C GLU A 65 -3.10 16.29 -11.94
N MET A 66 -2.91 15.33 -12.84
CA MET A 66 -3.01 15.58 -14.28
C MET A 66 -4.43 16.02 -14.69
N LEU A 67 -5.47 15.35 -14.17
CA LEU A 67 -6.85 15.74 -14.41
C LEU A 67 -7.15 17.15 -13.89
N ALA A 68 -6.61 17.50 -12.72
CA ALA A 68 -6.79 18.85 -12.16
C ALA A 68 -6.16 19.94 -13.04
N LEU A 69 -5.04 19.66 -13.72
CA LEU A 69 -4.41 20.58 -14.68
C LEU A 69 -5.25 20.83 -15.94
N LEU A 70 -6.12 19.89 -16.32
CA LEU A 70 -7.02 20.04 -17.48
C LEU A 70 -8.23 20.93 -17.19
N GLY A 71 -8.54 21.20 -15.92
CA GLY A 71 -9.65 22.05 -15.52
C GLY A 71 -11.00 21.56 -16.06
N ASP A 72 -11.71 22.42 -16.81
CA ASP A 72 -13.04 22.11 -17.36
C ASP A 72 -13.00 21.09 -18.52
N GLU A 73 -11.82 20.82 -19.09
CA GLU A 73 -11.62 19.80 -20.13
C GLU A 73 -11.37 18.41 -19.57
N ALA A 74 -11.27 18.27 -18.24
CA ALA A 74 -10.99 16.99 -17.61
C ALA A 74 -12.14 16.00 -17.77
N PRO A 75 -11.86 14.73 -18.17
CA PRO A 75 -12.87 13.68 -18.17
C PRO A 75 -13.35 13.37 -16.74
N SER A 76 -14.53 12.77 -16.63
CA SER A 76 -15.01 12.25 -15.34
C SER A 76 -14.15 11.07 -14.86
N LEU A 77 -13.77 11.06 -13.58
CA LEU A 77 -13.03 9.97 -12.95
C LEU A 77 -14.00 9.00 -12.26
N TYR A 78 -13.94 7.73 -12.62
CA TYR A 78 -14.69 6.65 -11.98
C TYR A 78 -13.73 5.72 -11.23
N ILE A 79 -13.98 5.51 -9.95
CA ILE A 79 -13.23 4.57 -9.11
C ILE A 79 -14.11 3.35 -8.88
N VAL A 80 -13.69 2.18 -9.37
CA VAL A 80 -14.31 0.90 -8.99
C VAL A 80 -13.68 0.50 -7.67
N ASP A 81 -14.40 0.77 -6.59
CA ASP A 81 -13.84 0.67 -5.26
C ASP A 81 -13.84 -0.77 -4.74
N HIS A 82 -12.80 -1.13 -4.04
CA HIS A 82 -12.63 -2.42 -3.36
C HIS A 82 -12.34 -2.20 -1.89
N LEU A 83 -12.80 -3.12 -1.05
CA LEU A 83 -12.52 -3.04 0.38
C LEU A 83 -11.02 -3.18 0.64
N ASN A 84 -10.53 -2.39 1.59
CA ASN A 84 -9.17 -2.50 2.06
C ASN A 84 -8.98 -3.84 2.80
N PRO A 85 -8.00 -4.67 2.42
CA PRO A 85 -7.74 -5.96 3.05
C PRO A 85 -7.38 -5.88 4.53
N SER A 86 -6.83 -4.75 4.93
CA SER A 86 -6.50 -4.46 6.33
C SER A 86 -7.69 -3.86 7.11
N GLY A 87 -8.84 -3.69 6.47
CA GLY A 87 -10.02 -3.05 7.06
C GLY A 87 -9.76 -1.60 7.45
N ARG A 88 -10.22 -1.21 8.63
CA ARG A 88 -10.12 0.15 9.17
C ARG A 88 -8.87 0.38 10.04
N VAL A 89 -7.94 -0.55 10.07
CA VAL A 89 -6.72 -0.41 10.87
C VAL A 89 -5.88 0.75 10.35
N VAL A 90 -5.47 1.61 11.27
CA VAL A 90 -4.57 2.74 11.03
C VAL A 90 -3.24 2.45 11.72
N GLU A 91 -2.13 2.73 11.05
CA GLU A 91 -0.80 2.61 11.63
C GLU A 91 0.09 3.76 11.21
N GLY A 92 0.88 4.22 12.17
CA GLY A 92 2.00 5.12 11.93
C GLY A 92 1.62 6.58 11.77
N THR A 93 2.51 7.33 11.15
CA THR A 93 2.53 8.78 11.19
C THR A 93 2.14 9.41 9.85
N ILE A 94 1.66 10.64 9.89
CA ILE A 94 1.48 11.48 8.70
C ILE A 94 2.84 12.10 8.38
N PRO A 95 3.34 12.01 7.12
CA PRO A 95 4.65 12.56 6.79
C PRO A 95 4.70 14.07 7.00
N ALA A 96 5.79 14.52 7.62
CA ALA A 96 6.03 15.95 7.90
C ALA A 96 6.32 16.76 6.63
N VAL A 97 6.85 16.10 5.59
CA VAL A 97 7.23 16.71 4.31
C VAL A 97 6.60 15.94 3.15
N ALA A 98 6.38 16.63 2.04
CA ALA A 98 5.98 15.97 0.81
C ALA A 98 7.14 15.12 0.26
N GLY A 99 6.83 13.97 -0.36
CA GLY A 99 7.81 13.10 -0.97
C GLY A 99 7.22 12.36 -2.17
N GLU A 100 8.06 12.04 -3.14
CA GLU A 100 7.64 11.35 -4.37
C GLU A 100 7.36 9.84 -4.15
N MET A 101 7.85 9.30 -3.03
CA MET A 101 7.76 7.86 -2.75
C MET A 101 6.45 7.43 -2.07
N PHE A 102 5.54 8.34 -1.77
CA PHE A 102 4.30 8.04 -1.04
C PHE A 102 3.20 9.06 -1.35
N VAL A 103 1.96 8.69 -1.04
CA VAL A 103 0.82 9.62 -1.08
C VAL A 103 0.99 10.67 0.04
N PRO A 104 1.04 11.97 -0.29
CA PRO A 104 1.30 13.01 0.69
C PRO A 104 0.16 13.14 1.71
N LYS A 105 0.50 13.56 2.94
CA LYS A 105 -0.44 13.84 4.04
C LYS A 105 -1.32 12.66 4.48
N VAL A 106 -0.88 11.43 4.25
CA VAL A 106 -1.58 10.19 4.56
C VAL A 106 -0.77 9.36 5.55
N ALA A 107 -1.42 8.72 6.54
CA ALA A 107 -0.76 7.81 7.47
C ALA A 107 -0.14 6.60 6.75
N HIS A 108 0.85 5.94 7.36
CA HIS A 108 1.50 4.76 6.76
C HIS A 108 0.47 3.73 6.31
N ARG A 109 -0.41 3.29 7.21
CA ARG A 109 -1.62 2.54 6.90
C ARG A 109 -2.80 3.45 7.18
N HIS A 110 -3.59 3.73 6.16
CA HIS A 110 -4.60 4.79 6.25
C HIS A 110 -6.01 4.31 6.60
N GLY A 111 -6.30 3.00 6.51
CA GLY A 111 -7.61 2.46 6.88
C GLY A 111 -8.79 2.89 6.00
N LEU A 112 -8.52 3.48 4.85
CA LEU A 112 -9.51 3.91 3.86
C LEU A 112 -9.51 2.95 2.66
N THR A 113 -10.61 2.88 1.92
CA THR A 113 -10.62 2.32 0.57
C THR A 113 -10.02 3.33 -0.41
N LEU A 114 -9.74 2.89 -1.65
CA LEU A 114 -9.23 3.78 -2.69
C LEU A 114 -10.23 4.92 -2.97
N GLY A 115 -11.53 4.62 -3.06
CA GLY A 115 -12.56 5.63 -3.31
C GLY A 115 -12.66 6.66 -2.19
N GLU A 116 -12.54 6.24 -0.94
CA GLU A 116 -12.50 7.13 0.22
C GLU A 116 -11.24 8.02 0.21
N LEU A 117 -10.09 7.44 -0.13
CA LEU A 117 -8.82 8.16 -0.24
C LEU A 117 -8.84 9.19 -1.38
N VAL A 118 -9.40 8.84 -2.53
CA VAL A 118 -9.59 9.74 -3.67
C VAL A 118 -10.48 10.93 -3.29
N ASN A 119 -11.58 10.70 -2.58
CA ASN A 119 -12.45 11.79 -2.10
C ASN A 119 -11.74 12.71 -1.12
N LEU A 120 -10.92 12.15 -0.20
CA LEU A 120 -10.08 12.94 0.70
C LEU A 120 -9.10 13.80 -0.10
N TYR A 121 -8.36 13.19 -1.03
CA TYR A 121 -7.35 13.88 -1.83
C TYR A 121 -7.97 14.99 -2.69
N ALA A 122 -9.10 14.74 -3.34
CA ALA A 122 -9.85 15.72 -4.11
C ALA A 122 -10.27 16.93 -3.26
N SER A 123 -10.76 16.67 -2.05
CA SER A 123 -11.13 17.74 -1.12
C SER A 123 -9.94 18.60 -0.68
N GLU A 124 -8.77 18.00 -0.49
CA GLU A 124 -7.56 18.72 -0.05
C GLU A 124 -6.89 19.51 -1.18
N THR A 125 -6.96 19.01 -2.40
CA THR A 125 -6.38 19.65 -3.58
C THR A 125 -7.33 20.60 -4.28
N GLY A 126 -8.61 20.59 -3.89
CA GLY A 126 -9.64 21.41 -4.53
C GLY A 126 -9.95 20.97 -5.95
N ALA A 127 -9.84 19.68 -6.26
CA ALA A 127 -10.14 19.09 -7.57
C ALA A 127 -11.58 19.45 -8.00
N LYS A 128 -11.74 19.95 -9.23
CA LYS A 128 -13.03 20.40 -9.77
C LYS A 128 -13.66 19.46 -10.78
N PHE A 129 -12.92 18.47 -11.26
CA PHE A 129 -13.46 17.48 -12.20
C PHE A 129 -14.41 16.49 -11.49
N PRO A 130 -15.41 15.91 -12.20
CA PRO A 130 -16.35 14.98 -11.60
C PRO A 130 -15.68 13.69 -11.16
N ILE A 131 -15.95 13.26 -9.91
CA ILE A 131 -15.45 12.00 -9.33
C ILE A 131 -16.64 11.15 -8.93
N HIS A 132 -16.63 9.89 -9.36
CA HIS A 132 -17.67 8.91 -9.08
C HIS A 132 -17.08 7.66 -8.47
N VAL A 133 -17.44 7.34 -7.24
CA VAL A 133 -17.04 6.08 -6.59
C VAL A 133 -18.13 5.05 -6.81
N ILE A 134 -17.77 3.96 -7.51
CA ILE A 134 -18.62 2.77 -7.68
C ILE A 134 -18.36 1.87 -6.48
N SER A 135 -19.30 1.84 -5.56
CA SER A 135 -19.15 1.18 -4.26
C SER A 135 -18.92 -0.32 -4.39
N ALA A 136 -18.06 -0.86 -3.54
CA ALA A 136 -17.89 -2.29 -3.34
C ALA A 136 -19.22 -2.96 -2.92
N MET A 137 -19.43 -4.20 -3.34
CA MET A 137 -20.65 -4.94 -3.01
C MET A 137 -20.71 -5.38 -1.54
N ALA A 138 -19.57 -5.55 -0.88
CA ALA A 138 -19.51 -5.92 0.52
C ALA A 138 -19.68 -4.69 1.41
N THR A 139 -20.36 -4.87 2.54
CA THR A 139 -20.82 -3.78 3.39
C THR A 139 -20.00 -3.58 4.66
N ASP A 140 -19.22 -4.59 5.07
CA ASP A 140 -18.44 -4.53 6.32
C ASP A 140 -16.98 -4.18 6.03
N ALA A 141 -16.70 -2.90 5.87
CA ALA A 141 -15.36 -2.39 5.64
C ALA A 141 -14.44 -2.46 6.88
N ASN A 142 -14.98 -2.78 8.05
CA ASN A 142 -14.19 -2.97 9.26
C ASN A 142 -13.57 -4.37 9.38
N ARG A 143 -14.04 -5.34 8.58
CA ARG A 143 -13.50 -6.69 8.62
C ARG A 143 -12.08 -6.70 8.07
N GLN A 144 -11.17 -7.14 8.91
CA GLN A 144 -9.81 -7.42 8.52
C GLN A 144 -9.71 -8.80 7.85
N LEU A 145 -8.71 -8.97 7.00
CA LEU A 145 -8.38 -10.24 6.38
C LEU A 145 -9.60 -10.90 5.68
N MET A 146 -10.42 -10.09 5.06
CA MET A 146 -11.54 -10.59 4.26
C MET A 146 -11.03 -11.39 3.07
N PRO A 147 -11.64 -12.54 2.73
CA PRO A 147 -11.32 -13.25 1.50
C PRO A 147 -11.52 -12.36 0.28
N TRP A 148 -10.52 -12.28 -0.57
CA TRP A 148 -10.62 -11.65 -1.88
C TRP A 148 -9.96 -12.54 -2.93
N THR A 149 -10.28 -12.30 -4.20
CA THR A 149 -9.83 -13.15 -5.31
C THR A 149 -8.71 -12.53 -6.12
N ILE A 150 -8.43 -11.25 -5.91
CA ILE A 150 -7.49 -10.46 -6.73
C ILE A 150 -6.24 -10.13 -5.91
N ALA A 151 -5.06 -10.60 -6.34
CA ALA A 151 -3.81 -10.19 -5.73
C ALA A 151 -3.50 -8.72 -6.06
N PRO A 152 -3.20 -7.85 -5.07
CA PRO A 152 -2.92 -6.44 -5.32
C PRO A 152 -1.71 -6.21 -6.23
N ALA A 153 -0.67 -7.01 -6.05
CA ALA A 153 0.55 -6.98 -6.85
C ALA A 153 1.18 -8.38 -6.89
N SER A 154 2.14 -8.59 -7.79
CA SER A 154 2.84 -9.88 -7.93
C SER A 154 3.61 -10.29 -6.68
N ASP A 155 4.13 -9.29 -5.95
CA ASP A 155 4.84 -9.47 -4.69
C ASP A 155 3.94 -9.33 -3.45
N ILE A 156 2.64 -9.07 -3.64
CA ILE A 156 1.62 -9.06 -2.57
C ILE A 156 0.49 -10.04 -2.97
N PRO A 157 0.73 -11.35 -2.91
CA PRO A 157 -0.19 -12.35 -3.46
C PRO A 157 -1.39 -12.65 -2.57
N GLY A 158 -1.43 -12.17 -1.34
CA GLY A 158 -2.48 -12.56 -0.40
C GLY A 158 -2.72 -11.61 0.76
N LEU A 159 -3.71 -11.95 1.58
CA LEU A 159 -4.17 -11.13 2.70
C LEU A 159 -3.08 -10.86 3.74
N PHE A 160 -2.31 -11.90 4.11
CA PHE A 160 -1.26 -11.75 5.11
C PHE A 160 -0.14 -10.83 4.62
N SER A 161 0.30 -11.00 3.37
CA SER A 161 1.28 -10.12 2.75
C SER A 161 0.79 -8.67 2.73
N SER A 162 -0.47 -8.42 2.37
CA SER A 162 -1.08 -7.08 2.37
C SER A 162 -1.14 -6.50 3.77
N TYR A 163 -1.56 -7.30 4.76
CA TYR A 163 -1.66 -6.84 6.14
C TYR A 163 -0.28 -6.50 6.73
N LEU A 164 0.75 -7.28 6.41
CA LEU A 164 2.12 -7.06 6.86
C LEU A 164 2.82 -5.92 6.10
N TYR A 165 2.33 -5.52 4.92
CA TYR A 165 3.00 -4.58 4.03
C TYR A 165 3.21 -3.19 4.65
N SER A 166 2.41 -2.76 5.62
CA SER A 166 2.55 -1.46 6.29
C SER A 166 3.96 -1.27 6.88
N GLY A 167 4.47 -2.24 7.60
CA GLY A 167 5.87 -2.26 8.01
C GLY A 167 6.74 -2.99 7.00
N GLY A 168 6.24 -4.11 6.46
CA GLY A 168 6.97 -5.00 5.56
C GLY A 168 7.56 -4.33 4.33
N GLY A 169 6.85 -3.36 3.75
CA GLY A 169 7.33 -2.60 2.60
C GLY A 169 8.57 -1.74 2.87
N LEU A 170 8.91 -1.47 4.12
CA LEU A 170 10.13 -0.75 4.49
C LEU A 170 11.39 -1.63 4.36
N TRP A 171 11.27 -2.97 4.51
CA TRP A 171 12.39 -3.89 4.34
C TRP A 171 13.00 -3.84 2.93
N ASN A 172 12.23 -3.47 1.92
CA ASN A 172 12.71 -3.33 0.53
C ASN A 172 13.90 -2.36 0.40
N ASN A 173 14.02 -1.43 1.35
CA ASN A 173 15.08 -0.42 1.38
C ASN A 173 16.11 -0.68 2.50
N THR A 174 16.35 -1.95 2.79
CA THR A 174 17.40 -2.42 3.70
C THR A 174 18.22 -3.52 3.03
N THR A 175 19.30 -3.96 3.68
CA THR A 175 20.09 -5.12 3.23
C THR A 175 19.43 -6.47 3.48
N LEU A 176 18.25 -6.53 4.10
CA LEU A 176 17.45 -7.74 4.22
C LEU A 176 16.49 -7.92 3.03
N THR A 177 16.08 -9.16 2.77
CA THR A 177 14.95 -9.42 1.87
C THR A 177 13.69 -9.68 2.68
N PRO A 178 12.55 -9.07 2.29
CA PRO A 178 11.24 -9.41 2.86
C PRO A 178 10.61 -10.65 2.19
N GLY A 179 11.41 -11.57 1.70
CA GLY A 179 10.92 -12.80 1.10
C GLY A 179 10.26 -12.66 -0.28
N ILE A 180 10.49 -11.55 -1.00
CA ILE A 180 10.07 -11.41 -2.40
C ILE A 180 10.72 -12.52 -3.22
N GLY A 181 9.97 -13.11 -4.15
CA GLY A 181 10.40 -14.29 -4.89
C GLY A 181 10.23 -15.62 -4.14
N THR A 182 9.54 -15.60 -3.00
CA THR A 182 9.08 -16.81 -2.28
C THR A 182 7.56 -16.93 -2.32
N ALA A 183 7.01 -18.02 -1.83
CA ALA A 183 5.56 -18.19 -1.66
C ALA A 183 4.96 -17.31 -0.52
N ARG A 184 5.80 -16.61 0.25
CA ARG A 184 5.37 -15.83 1.43
C ARG A 184 6.10 -14.49 1.55
N PRO A 185 5.95 -13.60 0.55
CA PRO A 185 6.55 -12.27 0.62
C PRO A 185 5.94 -11.47 1.78
N TYR A 186 6.79 -10.69 2.43
CA TYR A 186 6.54 -9.90 3.64
C TYR A 186 6.28 -10.71 4.93
N GLU A 187 6.08 -12.03 4.81
CA GLU A 187 6.07 -12.92 5.96
C GLU A 187 7.48 -13.42 6.32
N TYR A 188 8.35 -13.64 5.32
CA TYR A 188 9.74 -14.04 5.51
C TYR A 188 10.65 -12.82 5.51
N ILE A 189 11.49 -12.71 6.54
CA ILE A 189 12.52 -11.65 6.64
C ILE A 189 13.87 -12.32 6.88
N GLY A 190 14.88 -11.99 6.10
CA GLY A 190 16.21 -12.57 6.28
C GLY A 190 17.24 -12.16 5.23
N ALA A 191 18.43 -12.74 5.33
CA ALA A 191 19.53 -12.56 4.38
C ALA A 191 20.55 -13.72 4.48
N PRO A 192 21.48 -13.85 3.51
CA PRO A 192 22.55 -14.84 3.59
C PRO A 192 23.54 -14.60 4.74
N PHE A 193 23.71 -13.35 5.17
CA PHE A 193 24.61 -12.99 6.28
C PHE A 193 24.01 -13.23 7.66
N VAL A 194 22.70 -13.47 7.75
CA VAL A 194 22.03 -13.81 9.01
C VAL A 194 22.41 -15.25 9.41
N LYS A 195 22.76 -15.47 10.66
CA LYS A 195 23.03 -16.83 11.19
C LYS A 195 21.72 -17.58 11.41
N PRO A 196 21.74 -18.94 11.39
CA PRO A 196 20.59 -19.71 11.85
C PRO A 196 20.17 -19.25 13.27
N LEU A 197 18.94 -18.78 13.38
CA LEU A 197 18.38 -18.23 14.62
C LEU A 197 17.71 -19.33 15.44
N ARG A 198 17.68 -19.16 16.77
CA ARG A 198 16.87 -19.93 17.69
C ARG A 198 15.69 -19.08 18.17
N PRO A 199 14.55 -19.69 18.57
CA PRO A 199 13.37 -18.93 18.99
C PRO A 199 13.65 -17.92 20.13
N GLU A 200 14.50 -18.30 21.07
CA GLU A 200 14.89 -17.48 22.23
C GLU A 200 15.77 -16.27 21.89
N GLU A 201 16.36 -16.23 20.71
CA GLU A 201 17.18 -15.11 20.22
C GLU A 201 16.34 -14.00 19.56
N LEU A 202 15.10 -14.33 19.20
CA LEU A 202 14.21 -13.38 18.54
C LEU A 202 13.48 -12.48 19.54
N PRO A 203 13.30 -11.20 19.22
CA PRO A 203 12.50 -10.32 20.08
C PRO A 203 11.05 -10.79 20.11
N GLN A 204 10.36 -10.50 21.20
CA GLN A 204 8.95 -10.78 21.32
C GLN A 204 8.13 -9.88 20.41
N ALA A 205 7.08 -10.45 19.81
CA ALA A 205 6.13 -9.73 18.97
C ALA A 205 4.73 -9.84 19.59
N HIS A 206 4.10 -8.69 19.83
CA HIS A 206 2.69 -8.69 20.25
C HIS A 206 1.80 -8.95 19.02
N GLY A 207 0.89 -9.91 19.13
CA GLY A 207 -0.03 -10.28 18.04
C GLY A 207 0.60 -11.13 16.93
N ALA A 208 1.88 -11.53 17.05
CA ALA A 208 2.54 -12.42 16.10
C ALA A 208 3.54 -13.33 16.79
N LEU A 209 3.83 -14.47 16.16
CA LEU A 209 4.92 -15.38 16.52
C LEU A 209 6.03 -15.25 15.46
N LEU A 210 7.27 -15.13 15.89
CA LEU A 210 8.45 -15.17 15.03
C LEU A 210 9.01 -16.58 15.00
N ARG A 211 8.93 -17.25 13.86
CA ARG A 211 9.43 -18.61 13.67
C ARG A 211 10.76 -18.58 12.91
N PRO A 212 11.89 -18.97 13.50
CA PRO A 212 13.16 -19.12 12.79
C PRO A 212 12.99 -20.00 11.55
N CYS A 213 13.55 -19.60 10.43
CA CYS A 213 13.48 -20.36 9.20
C CYS A 213 14.66 -20.05 8.25
N SER A 214 14.80 -20.87 7.22
CA SER A 214 15.63 -20.56 6.06
C SER A 214 14.78 -20.66 4.80
N PHE A 215 15.11 -19.84 3.80
CA PHE A 215 14.41 -19.80 2.52
C PHE A 215 15.38 -19.39 1.41
N THR A 216 15.01 -19.69 0.15
CA THR A 216 15.79 -19.30 -1.03
C THR A 216 14.83 -18.59 -1.97
N PRO A 217 14.96 -17.24 -2.16
CA PRO A 217 14.13 -16.52 -3.11
C PRO A 217 14.41 -16.98 -4.55
N ALA A 218 13.38 -17.09 -5.36
CA ALA A 218 13.52 -17.36 -6.80
C ALA A 218 13.78 -16.08 -7.61
N ALA A 219 13.47 -14.90 -7.04
CA ALA A 219 13.63 -13.59 -7.68
C ALA A 219 13.93 -12.51 -6.64
N GLY A 220 14.33 -11.31 -7.09
CA GLY A 220 14.62 -10.17 -6.23
C GLY A 220 15.96 -10.27 -5.53
N ARG A 221 16.09 -9.61 -4.39
CA ARG A 221 17.31 -9.60 -3.59
C ARG A 221 17.63 -11.02 -3.10
N TYR A 222 18.87 -11.45 -3.30
CA TYR A 222 19.38 -12.79 -2.95
C TYR A 222 18.71 -13.94 -3.72
N ALA A 223 18.27 -13.71 -4.95
CA ALA A 223 17.74 -14.75 -5.82
C ALA A 223 18.74 -15.93 -5.96
N GLY A 224 18.28 -17.15 -5.66
CA GLY A 224 19.13 -18.36 -5.68
C GLY A 224 20.01 -18.55 -4.44
N GLU A 225 20.14 -17.58 -3.54
CA GLU A 225 20.94 -17.68 -2.34
C GLU A 225 20.10 -18.15 -1.13
N ARG A 226 20.70 -18.95 -0.28
CA ARG A 226 20.04 -19.38 0.97
C ARG A 226 20.10 -18.26 2.00
N CYS A 227 18.95 -17.75 2.38
CA CYS A 227 18.75 -16.78 3.44
C CYS A 227 18.36 -17.48 4.75
N PHE A 228 18.80 -16.94 5.87
CA PHE A 228 18.32 -17.29 7.20
C PHE A 228 17.63 -16.08 7.81
N GLY A 229 16.68 -16.34 8.70
CA GLY A 229 15.90 -15.31 9.35
C GLY A 229 14.68 -15.91 10.03
N PHE A 230 13.54 -15.28 9.88
CA PHE A 230 12.30 -15.75 10.51
C PHE A 230 11.07 -15.51 9.62
N GLN A 231 10.01 -16.24 9.96
CA GLN A 231 8.65 -16.00 9.46
C GLN A 231 7.84 -15.27 10.52
N ILE A 232 7.13 -14.24 10.13
CA ILE A 232 6.10 -13.57 10.93
C ILE A 232 4.79 -14.33 10.76
N MET A 233 4.27 -14.88 11.84
CA MET A 233 3.01 -15.61 11.87
C MET A 233 2.02 -14.87 12.75
N LEU A 234 0.99 -14.26 12.13
CA LEU A 234 -0.05 -13.54 12.86
C LEU A 234 -0.84 -14.48 13.76
N VAL A 235 -1.12 -14.07 14.99
CA VAL A 235 -1.97 -14.79 15.92
C VAL A 235 -3.43 -14.39 15.67
N PRO A 236 -4.31 -15.33 15.29
CA PRO A 236 -5.70 -15.01 15.01
C PRO A 236 -6.40 -14.35 16.21
N GLY A 237 -7.08 -13.23 15.95
CA GLY A 237 -7.81 -12.49 16.99
C GLY A 237 -6.96 -11.54 17.84
N GLU A 238 -5.64 -11.58 17.71
CA GLU A 238 -4.76 -10.65 18.41
C GLU A 238 -4.43 -9.42 17.54
N PRO A 239 -4.42 -8.21 18.11
CA PRO A 239 -4.04 -7.02 17.38
C PRO A 239 -2.54 -7.05 17.07
N TYR A 240 -2.18 -6.77 15.82
CA TYR A 240 -0.79 -6.70 15.37
C TYR A 240 -0.52 -5.36 14.68
N HIS A 241 0.44 -4.62 15.19
CA HIS A 241 0.88 -3.34 14.62
C HIS A 241 2.12 -3.56 13.76
N SER A 242 1.91 -3.76 12.46
CA SER A 242 2.97 -4.14 11.52
C SER A 242 4.14 -3.13 11.48
N LEU A 243 3.85 -1.83 11.39
CA LEU A 243 4.88 -0.81 11.30
C LEU A 243 5.73 -0.74 12.58
N LEU A 244 5.10 -0.62 13.75
CA LEU A 244 5.82 -0.50 15.02
C LEU A 244 6.70 -1.71 15.29
N HIS A 245 6.16 -2.91 15.03
CA HIS A 245 6.90 -4.14 15.18
C HIS A 245 8.07 -4.24 14.20
N THR A 246 7.86 -3.82 12.94
CA THR A 246 8.94 -3.78 11.93
C THR A 246 10.08 -2.87 12.37
N LEU A 247 9.80 -1.66 12.89
CA LEU A 247 10.83 -0.76 13.38
C LEU A 247 11.60 -1.36 14.57
N HIS A 248 10.90 -2.07 15.45
CA HIS A 248 11.54 -2.77 16.57
C HIS A 248 12.47 -3.89 16.08
N LEU A 249 12.05 -4.67 15.10
CA LEU A 249 12.87 -5.71 14.47
C LEU A 249 14.08 -5.13 13.73
N MET A 250 13.91 -4.00 13.03
CA MET A 250 15.01 -3.32 12.33
C MET A 250 16.09 -2.85 13.30
N ARG A 251 15.68 -2.30 14.44
CA ARG A 251 16.59 -1.92 15.49
C ARG A 251 17.34 -3.15 16.06
N TRP A 252 16.62 -4.25 16.33
CA TRP A 252 17.22 -5.49 16.75
C TRP A 252 18.26 -6.02 15.75
N PHE A 253 17.97 -5.98 14.42
CA PHE A 253 18.94 -6.39 13.40
C PHE A 253 20.18 -5.50 13.40
N ARG A 254 20.00 -4.19 13.55
CA ARG A 254 21.11 -3.25 13.62
C ARG A 254 22.04 -3.50 14.81
N GLU A 255 21.48 -3.87 15.94
CA GLU A 255 22.25 -4.21 17.16
C GLU A 255 23.02 -5.54 17.03
N HIS A 256 22.51 -6.50 16.25
CA HIS A 256 23.05 -7.86 16.19
C HIS A 256 23.86 -8.18 14.93
N TYR A 257 23.70 -7.42 13.85
CA TYR A 257 24.31 -7.70 12.55
C TYR A 257 24.92 -6.44 11.95
N SER A 258 26.26 -6.37 11.90
CA SER A 258 26.98 -5.23 11.30
C SER A 258 26.79 -5.10 9.78
N ALA A 259 26.32 -6.15 9.10
CA ALA A 259 25.98 -6.12 7.68
C ALA A 259 24.54 -5.62 7.41
N PHE A 260 23.77 -5.34 8.46
CA PHE A 260 22.46 -4.73 8.31
C PHE A 260 22.60 -3.23 8.11
N GLU A 261 22.06 -2.75 7.00
CA GLU A 261 22.12 -1.32 6.63
C GLU A 261 20.76 -0.84 6.11
N PHE A 262 20.50 0.45 6.30
CA PHE A 262 19.41 1.18 5.67
C PHE A 262 19.91 1.83 4.39
N GLU A 263 19.23 1.61 3.28
CA GLU A 263 19.50 2.30 2.01
C GLU A 263 19.03 3.76 2.07
N PRO A 264 19.60 4.70 1.31
CA PRO A 264 19.20 6.11 1.34
C PRO A 264 17.69 6.34 1.14
N ALA A 265 17.05 5.55 0.25
CA ALA A 265 15.62 5.61 -0.03
C ALA A 265 14.74 5.21 1.17
N PHE A 266 15.29 4.48 2.14
CA PHE A 266 14.58 4.10 3.37
C PHE A 266 14.09 5.33 4.13
N TRP A 267 14.97 6.30 4.36
CA TRP A 267 14.66 7.49 5.15
C TRP A 267 13.61 8.37 4.47
N THR A 268 13.70 8.51 3.14
CA THR A 268 12.69 9.21 2.34
C THR A 268 11.32 8.53 2.47
N LYS A 269 11.27 7.19 2.46
CA LYS A 269 10.04 6.41 2.57
C LYS A 269 9.45 6.45 3.98
N LEU A 270 10.31 6.42 5.02
CA LEU A 270 9.90 6.53 6.42
C LEU A 270 9.29 7.90 6.72
N ALA A 271 9.92 8.97 6.25
CA ALA A 271 9.46 10.36 6.25
C ALA A 271 8.97 10.88 7.63
N ASP A 272 9.61 10.46 8.71
CA ASP A 272 9.29 10.87 10.07
C ASP A 272 10.55 10.96 10.94
N PRO A 273 10.89 12.14 11.48
CA PRO A 273 12.12 12.33 12.24
C PRO A 273 12.12 11.63 13.60
N VAL A 274 10.95 11.38 14.20
CA VAL A 274 10.86 10.68 15.49
C VAL A 274 11.13 9.19 15.28
N LEU A 275 10.57 8.59 14.21
CA LEU A 275 10.86 7.21 13.85
C LEU A 275 12.33 7.02 13.43
N GLU A 276 12.91 8.03 12.77
CA GLU A 276 14.32 8.04 12.41
C GLU A 276 15.21 8.09 13.66
N ALA A 277 14.92 8.98 14.61
CA ALA A 277 15.64 9.08 15.89
C ALA A 277 15.59 7.75 16.68
N TYR A 278 14.47 7.05 16.65
CA TYR A 278 14.36 5.72 17.25
C TYR A 278 15.29 4.70 16.59
N LEU A 279 15.31 4.65 15.27
CA LEU A 279 16.17 3.72 14.52
C LEU A 279 17.65 4.10 14.67
N LYS A 280 17.97 5.36 14.95
CA LYS A 280 19.32 5.84 15.29
C LYS A 280 19.71 5.65 16.76
N GLU A 281 18.82 5.09 17.57
CA GLU A 281 19.03 4.84 19.01
C GLU A 281 19.13 6.12 19.88
N GLU A 282 18.60 7.23 19.36
CA GLU A 282 18.57 8.52 20.06
C GLU A 282 17.42 8.62 21.07
N ILE A 283 16.35 7.84 20.86
CA ILE A 283 15.16 7.79 21.74
C ILE A 283 14.71 6.37 22.02
N GLY A 284 13.89 6.20 23.08
CA GLY A 284 13.33 4.94 23.51
C GLY A 284 12.08 4.51 22.73
N PHE A 285 11.70 3.25 22.90
CA PHE A 285 10.52 2.65 22.24
C PHE A 285 9.20 3.27 22.71
N ASP A 286 9.11 3.64 23.98
CA ASP A 286 7.98 4.30 24.60
C ASP A 286 7.66 5.65 23.96
N VAL A 287 8.69 6.43 23.60
CA VAL A 287 8.53 7.71 22.89
C VAL A 287 7.94 7.51 21.51
N VAL A 288 8.42 6.52 20.77
CA VAL A 288 7.88 6.18 19.44
C VAL A 288 6.44 5.70 19.52
N GLN A 289 6.14 4.84 20.49
CA GLN A 289 4.80 4.31 20.67
C GLN A 289 3.78 5.42 20.97
N GLU A 290 4.12 6.36 21.84
CA GLU A 290 3.24 7.49 22.15
C GLU A 290 3.12 8.45 20.96
N HIS A 291 4.20 8.72 20.24
CA HIS A 291 4.18 9.53 19.02
C HIS A 291 3.24 8.93 17.96
N MET A 292 3.40 7.64 17.66
CA MET A 292 2.51 6.96 16.69
C MET A 292 1.05 7.03 17.11
N LYS A 293 0.75 6.74 18.37
CA LYS A 293 -0.61 6.80 18.90
C LYS A 293 -1.26 8.17 18.71
N LEU A 294 -0.52 9.26 18.94
CA LEU A 294 -1.01 10.60 18.73
C LEU A 294 -1.27 10.90 17.24
N GLU A 295 -0.35 10.52 16.36
CA GLU A 295 -0.48 10.73 14.92
C GLU A 295 -1.64 9.89 14.32
N GLU A 296 -1.79 8.65 14.74
CA GLU A 296 -2.90 7.78 14.36
C GLU A 296 -4.25 8.38 14.77
N GLN A 297 -4.36 8.92 15.99
CA GLN A 297 -5.57 9.59 16.44
C GLN A 297 -5.88 10.86 15.63
N LYS A 298 -4.87 11.62 15.23
CA LYS A 298 -5.04 12.78 14.34
C LYS A 298 -5.58 12.34 12.98
N TRP A 299 -4.97 11.28 12.42
CA TRP A 299 -5.39 10.74 11.14
C TRP A 299 -6.83 10.19 11.19
N ILE A 300 -7.19 9.38 12.18
CA ILE A 300 -8.53 8.83 12.35
C ILE A 300 -9.60 9.94 12.36
N ARG A 301 -9.34 11.04 13.10
CA ARG A 301 -10.27 12.19 13.11
C ARG A 301 -10.42 12.86 11.76
N LYS A 302 -9.33 12.97 10.99
CA LYS A 302 -9.32 13.52 9.62
C LYS A 302 -10.07 12.60 8.66
N ALA A 303 -9.72 11.33 8.64
CA ALA A 303 -10.22 10.31 7.71
C ALA A 303 -11.73 10.03 7.88
N LYS A 304 -12.25 10.14 9.10
CA LYS A 304 -13.66 9.86 9.42
C LYS A 304 -14.68 10.56 8.52
N ARG A 305 -14.35 11.73 7.99
CA ARG A 305 -15.26 12.51 7.12
C ARG A 305 -15.45 11.89 5.73
N TYR A 306 -14.57 10.98 5.31
CA TYR A 306 -14.52 10.41 3.97
C TYR A 306 -14.94 8.96 3.92
N ILE A 307 -15.35 8.38 5.05
CA ILE A 307 -15.80 6.99 5.15
C ILE A 307 -17.14 6.84 4.40
N LEU A 308 -17.17 5.93 3.44
CA LEU A 308 -18.33 5.60 2.61
C LEU A 308 -19.05 4.33 3.08
N TYR A 309 -18.36 3.45 3.78
CA TYR A 309 -18.82 2.12 4.18
C TYR A 309 -18.93 2.04 5.71
N ASP A 310 -20.00 2.59 6.25
CA ASP A 310 -20.41 2.33 7.62
C ASP A 310 -21.51 1.26 7.57
N ASP A 311 -21.41 0.22 8.30
CA ASP A 311 -22.32 -0.89 8.63
C ASP A 311 -23.72 -1.01 7.95
N ALA A 312 -24.07 -0.14 7.03
CA ALA A 312 -25.33 -0.13 6.30
C ALA A 312 -25.24 -0.86 4.96
N PRO A 313 -26.25 -1.68 4.57
CA PRO A 313 -26.27 -2.33 3.28
C PRO A 313 -26.19 -1.32 2.14
N CYS A 314 -25.15 -1.38 1.33
CA CYS A 314 -24.98 -0.53 0.16
C CYS A 314 -25.92 -0.98 -0.97
N ARG A 315 -26.87 -0.13 -1.39
CA ARG A 315 -27.65 -0.37 -2.59
C ARG A 315 -26.82 -0.03 -3.81
N MET A 316 -26.66 -1.00 -4.70
CA MET A 316 -26.00 -0.80 -5.99
C MET A 316 -26.73 0.30 -6.78
N LYS A 317 -26.05 1.40 -7.07
CA LYS A 317 -26.53 2.41 -8.03
C LYS A 317 -25.87 2.13 -9.36
N TRP A 318 -26.66 1.83 -10.37
CA TRP A 318 -26.18 1.70 -11.73
C TRP A 318 -25.92 3.10 -12.31
N PHE A 319 -24.71 3.38 -12.74
CA PHE A 319 -24.37 4.63 -13.42
C PHE A 319 -24.30 4.39 -14.93
N ALA A 320 -24.84 5.34 -15.70
CA ALA A 320 -24.64 5.36 -17.15
C ALA A 320 -23.18 5.76 -17.42
N ILE A 321 -22.41 4.88 -18.02
CA ILE A 321 -21.01 5.13 -18.35
C ILE A 321 -20.94 5.94 -19.66
N PRO A 322 -20.09 7.00 -19.71
CA PRO A 322 -19.92 7.83 -20.93
C PRO A 322 -19.43 7.02 -22.13
N LYS A 323 -19.67 7.57 -23.33
CA LYS A 323 -19.40 6.88 -24.62
C LYS A 323 -17.91 6.63 -24.90
N LYS A 324 -16.99 7.43 -24.33
CA LYS A 324 -15.53 7.23 -24.45
C LYS A 324 -14.92 7.13 -23.05
N CYS A 325 -14.24 6.05 -22.76
CA CYS A 325 -13.67 5.82 -21.44
C CYS A 325 -12.31 5.12 -21.54
N THR A 326 -11.42 5.45 -20.62
CA THR A 326 -10.16 4.74 -20.37
C THR A 326 -10.26 4.04 -19.03
N ILE A 327 -9.78 2.80 -18.94
CA ILE A 327 -9.78 2.00 -17.74
C ILE A 327 -8.32 1.85 -17.25
N PHE A 328 -8.09 2.19 -15.98
CA PHE A 328 -6.89 1.79 -15.26
C PHE A 328 -7.23 0.49 -14.52
N ALA A 329 -6.91 -0.64 -15.15
CA ALA A 329 -7.17 -1.94 -14.56
C ALA A 329 -5.85 -2.66 -14.30
N VAL A 330 -5.68 -3.17 -13.10
CA VAL A 330 -4.66 -4.18 -12.82
C VAL A 330 -5.28 -5.53 -13.13
N GLN A 331 -4.95 -6.08 -14.30
CA GLN A 331 -5.42 -7.39 -14.69
C GLN A 331 -4.61 -8.47 -13.99
N ASN A 332 -5.31 -9.43 -13.38
CA ASN A 332 -4.71 -10.66 -12.90
C ASN A 332 -4.56 -11.63 -14.07
N CYS A 333 -3.35 -12.14 -14.27
CA CYS A 333 -3.11 -13.42 -14.92
C CYS A 333 -3.03 -14.50 -13.87
#